data_34f5d64b33fcb50fa7b36a5806c2a27f
#
_entry.id   34f5d64b33fcb50fa7b36a5806c2a27f
#
_cell.length_a   1.000
_cell.length_b   1.000
_cell.length_c   1.000
_cell.angle_alpha   90.00
_cell.angle_beta   90.00
_cell.angle_gamma   90.00
#
_symmetry.space_group_name_H-M   'P 1'
#
loop_
_entity.id
_entity.type
_entity.pdbx_description
1 polymer ?
#
loop_
_entity_poly.entity_id
_entity_poly.type
_entity_poly.pdbx_seq_one_letter_code
_entity_poly.pdbx_strand_id
1 'polypeptide(L)'
;MKQTTRKNMLKIIIILGVIGLLASIYLVENHYESPTEGSLCDFGETVSCSLVNTSVFSELFNVPVALFGALWFVFIMLMAWKALKKERELIAGMLLWSAVGILFVAYMVIAEFILQAICPVCTLAHIIVLAILIISIILYKTQEPRPKRNAIIKAAKPWVIGIIILNIIPTVYFNLPSGEERNLDALAKCMTENSVNMYSSFRCGVCAKVKAMFGNSFQYVNEIECHPQGKNPETERCLKMDIKKTPTWILEKDGVEIKRLVGFQSPEALAEFAGCPQEVLQNG
;
A
#
# COMPACT_ATOMS: atom_id res chain seq x y z
N MET A 1 38.55 -8.94 3.44
CA MET A 1 37.57 -9.53 4.42
C MET A 1 37.64 -11.05 4.42
N LYS A 2 37.64 -11.70 5.60
CA LYS A 2 37.60 -13.17 5.70
C LYS A 2 36.34 -13.74 5.00
N GLN A 3 36.49 -14.88 4.33
CA GLN A 3 35.36 -15.51 3.59
C GLN A 3 34.16 -15.83 4.48
N THR A 4 34.40 -16.23 5.73
CA THR A 4 33.36 -16.51 6.74
C THR A 4 32.56 -15.26 7.07
N THR A 5 33.21 -14.12 7.29
CA THR A 5 32.53 -12.84 7.58
C THR A 5 31.62 -12.41 6.43
N ARG A 6 32.11 -12.55 5.19
CA ARG A 6 31.27 -12.26 4.00
C ARG A 6 30.02 -13.15 3.94
N LYS A 7 30.19 -14.46 4.15
CA LYS A 7 29.06 -15.40 4.14
C LYS A 7 28.05 -15.06 5.24
N ASN A 8 28.51 -14.67 6.43
CA ASN A 8 27.62 -14.28 7.52
C ASN A 8 26.84 -13.00 7.19
N MET A 9 27.47 -11.98 6.62
CA MET A 9 26.80 -10.76 6.17
C MET A 9 25.72 -11.05 5.13
N LEU A 10 25.99 -11.91 4.15
CA LEU A 10 25.00 -12.31 3.15
C LEU A 10 23.82 -13.09 3.78
N LYS A 11 24.08 -13.94 4.78
CA LYS A 11 23.02 -14.62 5.54
C LYS A 11 22.15 -13.61 6.33
N ILE A 12 22.78 -12.60 6.94
CA ILE A 12 22.06 -11.52 7.65
C ILE A 12 21.12 -10.78 6.66
N ILE A 13 21.58 -10.46 5.45
CA ILE A 13 20.71 -9.85 4.43
C ILE A 13 19.50 -10.75 4.12
N ILE A 14 19.69 -12.06 4.01
CA ILE A 14 18.58 -12.99 3.76
C ILE A 14 17.60 -12.98 4.93
N ILE A 15 18.07 -13.03 6.18
CA ILE A 15 17.20 -12.99 7.37
C ILE A 15 16.42 -11.67 7.43
N LEU A 16 17.09 -10.54 7.25
CA LEU A 16 16.46 -9.23 7.19
C LEU A 16 15.44 -9.14 6.05
N GLY A 17 15.78 -9.73 4.89
CA GLY A 17 14.88 -9.82 3.75
C GLY A 17 13.61 -10.61 4.05
N VAL A 18 13.70 -11.72 4.79
CA VAL A 18 12.52 -12.50 5.23
C VAL A 18 11.62 -11.64 6.15
N ILE A 19 12.22 -10.97 7.13
CA ILE A 19 11.45 -10.11 8.06
C ILE A 19 10.77 -8.98 7.29
N GLY A 20 11.49 -8.31 6.38
CA GLY A 20 10.92 -7.24 5.55
C GLY A 20 9.84 -7.74 4.59
N LEU A 21 9.99 -8.95 4.03
CA LEU A 21 8.96 -9.57 3.20
C LEU A 21 7.68 -9.84 3.99
N LEU A 22 7.78 -10.40 5.20
CA LEU A 22 6.63 -10.64 6.07
C LEU A 22 5.93 -9.33 6.45
N ALA A 23 6.70 -8.28 6.79
CA ALA A 23 6.15 -6.95 7.04
C ALA A 23 5.40 -6.40 5.81
N SER A 24 5.98 -6.56 4.61
CA SER A 24 5.35 -6.10 3.36
C SER A 24 4.07 -6.88 3.04
N ILE A 25 4.04 -8.20 3.26
CA ILE A 25 2.85 -9.03 3.06
C ILE A 25 1.74 -8.58 4.01
N TYR A 26 2.05 -8.37 5.30
CA TYR A 26 1.10 -7.84 6.28
C TYR A 26 0.52 -6.47 5.85
N LEU A 27 1.35 -5.58 5.30
CA LEU A 27 0.89 -4.29 4.80
C LEU A 27 0.02 -4.42 3.54
N VAL A 28 0.29 -5.38 2.65
CA VAL A 28 -0.58 -5.68 1.50
C VAL A 28 -1.94 -6.18 1.97
N GLU A 29 -1.98 -7.10 2.92
CA GLU A 29 -3.22 -7.61 3.51
C GLU A 29 -4.03 -6.47 4.14
N ASN A 30 -3.42 -5.66 5.00
CA ASN A 30 -4.05 -4.49 5.61
C ASN A 30 -4.53 -3.42 4.61
N HIS A 31 -3.95 -3.39 3.42
CA HIS A 31 -4.38 -2.44 2.38
C HIS A 31 -5.75 -2.81 1.81
N TYR A 32 -6.04 -4.11 1.67
CA TYR A 32 -7.29 -4.62 1.11
C TYR A 32 -8.33 -4.99 2.17
N GLU A 33 -7.88 -5.56 3.28
CA GLU A 33 -8.72 -5.89 4.41
C GLU A 33 -8.68 -4.74 5.40
N SER A 34 -9.66 -3.83 5.34
CA SER A 34 -9.83 -2.82 6.38
C SER A 34 -10.50 -3.49 7.59
N PRO A 35 -9.75 -3.90 8.63
CA PRO A 35 -10.36 -4.51 9.81
C PRO A 35 -11.33 -3.51 10.43
N THR A 36 -12.53 -3.94 10.77
CA THR A 36 -13.54 -3.12 11.45
C THR A 36 -13.04 -2.57 12.78
N GLU A 37 -12.10 -3.26 13.42
CA GLU A 37 -11.51 -2.90 14.73
C GLU A 37 -10.14 -2.20 14.65
N GLY A 38 -9.62 -1.88 13.45
CA GLY A 38 -8.27 -1.34 13.27
C GLY A 38 -7.21 -2.40 13.03
N SER A 39 -6.04 -1.99 12.53
CA SER A 39 -4.88 -2.89 12.42
C SER A 39 -4.20 -3.04 13.78
N LEU A 40 -3.42 -4.13 13.97
CA LEU A 40 -2.64 -4.39 15.20
C LEU A 40 -1.65 -3.27 15.55
N CYS A 41 -1.37 -2.35 14.64
CA CYS A 41 -0.46 -1.23 14.81
C CYS A 41 -1.14 0.15 14.78
N ASP A 42 -2.46 0.21 15.01
CA ASP A 42 -3.19 1.48 15.16
C ASP A 42 -3.30 1.82 16.65
N PHE A 43 -2.43 2.72 17.12
CA PHE A 43 -2.37 3.18 18.51
C PHE A 43 -2.91 4.61 18.70
N GLY A 44 -3.60 5.16 17.71
CA GLY A 44 -4.18 6.50 17.69
C GLY A 44 -3.99 7.22 16.37
N GLU A 45 -4.35 8.51 16.32
CA GLU A 45 -4.33 9.30 15.08
C GLU A 45 -2.90 9.52 14.52
N THR A 46 -1.90 9.60 15.39
CA THR A 46 -0.49 9.85 15.00
C THR A 46 0.33 8.59 14.79
N VAL A 47 -0.13 7.43 15.28
CA VAL A 47 0.54 6.13 15.12
C VAL A 47 -0.48 5.16 14.57
N SER A 48 -0.52 5.03 13.24
CA SER A 48 -1.52 4.22 12.56
C SER A 48 -0.97 3.65 11.25
N CYS A 49 -0.94 2.32 11.17
CA CYS A 49 -0.63 1.64 9.92
C CYS A 49 -1.78 1.76 8.92
N SER A 50 -3.01 1.69 9.38
CA SER A 50 -4.18 1.80 8.51
C SER A 50 -4.21 3.15 7.80
N LEU A 51 -3.99 4.25 8.52
CA LEU A 51 -4.03 5.60 7.95
C LEU A 51 -2.95 5.77 6.86
N VAL A 52 -1.71 5.35 7.12
CA VAL A 52 -0.62 5.47 6.14
C VAL A 52 -0.84 4.52 4.96
N ASN A 53 -1.25 3.28 5.23
CA ASN A 53 -1.34 2.22 4.23
C ASN A 53 -2.60 2.29 3.36
N THR A 54 -3.60 3.09 3.72
CA THR A 54 -4.78 3.37 2.90
C THR A 54 -4.82 4.79 2.35
N SER A 55 -3.75 5.58 2.56
CA SER A 55 -3.63 6.93 2.03
C SER A 55 -3.44 6.95 0.51
N VAL A 56 -3.60 8.12 -0.10
CA VAL A 56 -3.29 8.33 -1.54
C VAL A 56 -1.82 8.05 -1.89
N PHE A 57 -0.92 8.07 -0.90
CA PHE A 57 0.50 7.78 -1.06
C PHE A 57 0.82 6.28 -0.99
N SER A 58 -0.13 5.45 -0.53
CA SER A 58 0.07 4.01 -0.39
C SER A 58 0.03 3.25 -1.71
N GLU A 59 -0.30 3.92 -2.82
CA GLU A 59 -0.35 3.36 -4.15
C GLU A 59 0.51 4.13 -5.15
N LEU A 60 1.18 3.40 -6.01
CA LEU A 60 1.84 3.92 -7.20
C LEU A 60 1.29 3.17 -8.41
N PHE A 61 0.75 3.91 -9.38
CA PHE A 61 0.12 3.31 -10.56
C PHE A 61 -0.99 2.30 -10.20
N ASN A 62 -1.86 2.63 -9.25
CA ASN A 62 -2.91 1.77 -8.69
C ASN A 62 -2.42 0.46 -8.05
N VAL A 63 -1.12 0.34 -7.79
CA VAL A 63 -0.49 -0.82 -7.15
C VAL A 63 -0.04 -0.43 -5.74
N PRO A 64 -0.38 -1.23 -4.70
CA PRO A 64 0.10 -0.95 -3.35
C PRO A 64 1.63 -0.88 -3.28
N VAL A 65 2.18 0.18 -2.69
CA VAL A 65 3.63 0.35 -2.49
C VAL A 65 4.21 -0.82 -1.70
N ALA A 66 3.44 -1.39 -0.77
CA ALA A 66 3.82 -2.57 0.00
C ALA A 66 4.09 -3.80 -0.90
N LEU A 67 3.39 -3.95 -2.03
CA LEU A 67 3.64 -5.03 -2.99
C LEU A 67 5.00 -4.83 -3.69
N PHE A 68 5.34 -3.61 -4.09
CA PHE A 68 6.67 -3.31 -4.62
C PHE A 68 7.76 -3.57 -3.56
N GLY A 69 7.47 -3.28 -2.29
CA GLY A 69 8.34 -3.62 -1.15
C GLY A 69 8.57 -5.12 -1.02
N ALA A 70 7.51 -5.92 -1.10
CA ALA A 70 7.60 -7.38 -1.06
C ALA A 70 8.48 -7.93 -2.20
N LEU A 71 8.26 -7.45 -3.43
CA LEU A 71 9.08 -7.81 -4.59
C LEU A 71 10.54 -7.38 -4.39
N TRP A 72 10.77 -6.19 -3.84
CA TRP A 72 12.11 -5.70 -3.55
C TRP A 72 12.85 -6.63 -2.59
N PHE A 73 12.21 -7.08 -1.51
CA PHE A 73 12.79 -8.03 -0.55
C PHE A 73 13.07 -9.40 -1.17
N VAL A 74 12.18 -9.91 -2.02
CA VAL A 74 12.42 -11.18 -2.74
C VAL A 74 13.68 -11.07 -3.61
N PHE A 75 13.84 -9.99 -4.37
CA PHE A 75 15.00 -9.83 -5.25
C PHE A 75 16.30 -9.72 -4.47
N ILE A 76 16.35 -8.93 -3.39
CA ILE A 76 17.58 -8.78 -2.60
C ILE A 76 17.98 -10.11 -1.95
N MET A 77 17.02 -10.91 -1.48
CA MET A 77 17.28 -12.25 -0.93
C MET A 77 17.85 -13.20 -1.98
N LEU A 78 17.27 -13.22 -3.18
CA LEU A 78 17.74 -14.06 -4.28
C LEU A 78 19.16 -13.68 -4.73
N MET A 79 19.45 -12.37 -4.83
CA MET A 79 20.80 -11.89 -5.14
C MET A 79 21.80 -12.30 -4.04
N ALA A 80 21.42 -12.14 -2.76
CA ALA A 80 22.27 -12.53 -1.63
C ALA A 80 22.53 -14.04 -1.62
N TRP A 81 21.51 -14.86 -1.90
CA TRP A 81 21.64 -16.31 -1.97
C TRP A 81 22.58 -16.76 -3.11
N LYS A 82 22.47 -16.17 -4.29
CA LYS A 82 23.38 -16.44 -5.41
C LYS A 82 24.81 -15.98 -5.12
N ALA A 83 24.97 -14.81 -4.49
CA ALA A 83 26.28 -14.31 -4.06
C ALA A 83 26.94 -15.21 -3.02
N LEU A 84 26.18 -15.93 -2.18
CA LEU A 84 26.68 -16.97 -1.28
C LEU A 84 27.28 -18.15 -2.05
N LYS A 85 26.68 -18.52 -3.18
CA LYS A 85 27.11 -19.70 -3.96
C LYS A 85 28.40 -19.44 -4.72
N LYS A 86 28.48 -18.41 -5.58
CA LYS A 86 29.73 -18.05 -6.31
C LYS A 86 29.66 -16.71 -7.06
N GLU A 87 28.50 -16.08 -7.22
CA GLU A 87 28.32 -14.90 -8.10
C GLU A 87 28.65 -13.60 -7.36
N ARG A 88 29.93 -13.36 -7.12
CA ARG A 88 30.41 -12.16 -6.38
C ARG A 88 30.07 -10.84 -7.06
N GLU A 89 29.90 -10.85 -8.36
CA GLU A 89 29.54 -9.71 -9.20
C GLU A 89 28.17 -9.12 -8.79
N LEU A 90 27.28 -9.96 -8.25
CA LEU A 90 25.96 -9.54 -7.77
C LEU A 90 26.00 -8.62 -6.54
N ILE A 91 27.12 -8.57 -5.79
CA ILE A 91 27.26 -7.64 -4.67
C ILE A 91 27.14 -6.18 -5.14
N ALA A 92 27.67 -5.86 -6.32
CA ALA A 92 27.48 -4.54 -6.92
C ALA A 92 26.02 -4.29 -7.31
N GLY A 93 25.32 -5.32 -7.84
CA GLY A 93 23.90 -5.28 -8.13
C GLY A 93 23.05 -5.07 -6.87
N MET A 94 23.39 -5.75 -5.77
CA MET A 94 22.74 -5.59 -4.46
C MET A 94 22.90 -4.16 -3.94
N LEU A 95 24.08 -3.56 -4.07
CA LEU A 95 24.30 -2.17 -3.67
C LEU A 95 23.41 -1.20 -4.46
N LEU A 96 23.35 -1.35 -5.79
CA LEU A 96 22.48 -0.52 -6.64
C LEU A 96 21.00 -0.72 -6.30
N TRP A 97 20.59 -1.97 -6.09
CA TRP A 97 19.21 -2.30 -5.72
C TRP A 97 18.82 -1.75 -4.35
N SER A 98 19.75 -1.78 -3.39
CA SER A 98 19.56 -1.15 -2.07
C SER A 98 19.42 0.38 -2.17
N ALA A 99 20.16 1.02 -3.08
CA ALA A 99 20.02 2.46 -3.32
C ALA A 99 18.63 2.80 -3.89
N VAL A 100 18.08 1.97 -4.79
CA VAL A 100 16.68 2.11 -5.25
C VAL A 100 15.70 1.97 -4.08
N GLY A 101 15.92 0.99 -3.17
CA GLY A 101 15.11 0.84 -1.97
C GLY A 101 15.06 2.10 -1.10
N ILE A 102 16.19 2.82 -0.96
CA ILE A 102 16.23 4.08 -0.21
C ILE A 102 15.38 5.19 -0.84
N LEU A 103 15.24 5.22 -2.17
CA LEU A 103 14.34 6.19 -2.81
C LEU A 103 12.88 5.93 -2.43
N PHE A 104 12.46 4.67 -2.37
CA PHE A 104 11.12 4.30 -1.88
C PHE A 104 10.94 4.61 -0.40
N VAL A 105 11.97 4.37 0.44
CA VAL A 105 11.96 4.77 1.85
C VAL A 105 11.76 6.27 1.98
N ALA A 106 12.53 7.07 1.24
CA ALA A 106 12.41 8.54 1.26
C ALA A 106 11.00 8.99 0.84
N TYR A 107 10.42 8.39 -0.20
CA TYR A 107 9.05 8.65 -0.63
C TYR A 107 8.04 8.40 0.49
N MET A 108 8.10 7.23 1.15
CA MET A 108 7.17 6.87 2.22
C MET A 108 7.37 7.72 3.48
N VAL A 109 8.61 8.04 3.85
CA VAL A 109 8.88 8.95 4.99
C VAL A 109 8.30 10.34 4.74
N ILE A 110 8.41 10.87 3.51
CA ILE A 110 7.78 12.14 3.13
C ILE A 110 6.25 12.03 3.23
N ALA A 111 5.67 10.91 2.79
CA ALA A 111 4.24 10.67 2.91
C ALA A 111 3.78 10.64 4.37
N GLU A 112 4.48 9.92 5.25
CA GLU A 112 4.20 9.88 6.70
C GLU A 112 4.27 11.29 7.32
N PHE A 113 5.25 12.10 6.91
CA PHE A 113 5.37 13.48 7.38
C PHE A 113 4.19 14.35 6.91
N ILE A 114 3.75 14.23 5.65
CA ILE A 114 2.59 14.97 5.12
C ILE A 114 1.30 14.53 5.82
N LEU A 115 1.16 13.23 6.09
CA LEU A 115 -0.01 12.64 6.77
C LEU A 115 -0.01 12.93 8.28
N GLN A 116 1.13 13.36 8.84
CA GLN A 116 1.36 13.51 10.29
C GLN A 116 1.05 12.21 11.05
N ALA A 117 1.32 11.08 10.43
CA ALA A 117 1.09 9.77 10.99
C ALA A 117 2.26 8.84 10.67
N ILE A 118 2.66 8.04 11.65
CA ILE A 118 3.76 7.08 11.55
C ILE A 118 3.17 5.68 11.50
N CYS A 119 3.63 4.87 10.53
CA CYS A 119 3.32 3.46 10.46
C CYS A 119 4.47 2.65 11.06
N PRO A 120 4.31 2.01 12.23
CA PRO A 120 5.39 1.24 12.87
C PRO A 120 5.95 0.11 12.01
N VAL A 121 5.09 -0.59 11.27
CA VAL A 121 5.50 -1.69 10.38
C VAL A 121 6.23 -1.16 9.14
N CYS A 122 5.81 -0.01 8.59
CA CYS A 122 6.53 0.66 7.52
C CYS A 122 7.92 1.10 8.01
N THR A 123 7.99 1.71 9.20
CA THR A 123 9.26 2.13 9.81
C THR A 123 10.21 0.94 10.02
N LEU A 124 9.71 -0.21 10.45
CA LEU A 124 10.50 -1.45 10.55
C LEU A 124 11.09 -1.82 9.18
N ALA A 125 10.27 -1.81 8.12
CA ALA A 125 10.74 -2.11 6.76
C ALA A 125 11.81 -1.09 6.30
N HIS A 126 11.65 0.21 6.61
CA HIS A 126 12.62 1.27 6.29
C HIS A 126 13.96 1.02 6.98
N ILE A 127 13.95 0.67 8.26
CA ILE A 127 15.17 0.34 9.02
C ILE A 127 15.88 -0.87 8.41
N ILE A 128 15.12 -1.90 7.99
CA ILE A 128 15.69 -3.10 7.33
C ILE A 128 16.35 -2.73 6.01
N VAL A 129 15.71 -1.91 5.16
CA VAL A 129 16.28 -1.46 3.89
C VAL A 129 17.60 -0.70 4.13
N LEU A 130 17.62 0.20 5.12
CA LEU A 130 18.83 0.94 5.49
C LEU A 130 19.94 0.01 5.98
N ALA A 131 19.63 -0.96 6.82
CA ALA A 131 20.60 -1.96 7.30
C ALA A 131 21.17 -2.79 6.15
N ILE A 132 20.33 -3.23 5.21
CA ILE A 132 20.76 -3.96 4.01
C ILE A 132 21.67 -3.09 3.14
N LEU A 133 21.37 -1.79 2.95
CA LEU A 133 22.25 -0.87 2.24
C LEU A 133 23.63 -0.78 2.89
N ILE A 134 23.70 -0.57 4.21
CA ILE A 134 24.96 -0.48 4.97
C ILE A 134 25.78 -1.76 4.79
N ILE A 135 25.15 -2.94 4.94
CA ILE A 135 25.84 -4.22 4.75
C ILE A 135 26.31 -4.36 3.30
N SER A 136 25.52 -3.96 2.32
CA SER A 136 25.88 -4.01 0.89
C SER A 136 27.07 -3.09 0.57
N ILE A 137 27.15 -1.90 1.18
CA ILE A 137 28.30 -0.99 1.07
C ILE A 137 29.56 -1.64 1.63
N ILE A 138 29.49 -2.25 2.83
CA ILE A 138 30.62 -2.94 3.46
C ILE A 138 31.09 -4.10 2.58
N LEU A 139 30.18 -4.94 2.11
CA LEU A 139 30.46 -6.06 1.22
C LEU A 139 31.16 -5.59 -0.06
N TYR A 140 30.67 -4.53 -0.69
CA TYR A 140 31.23 -3.98 -1.92
C TYR A 140 32.62 -3.39 -1.70
N LYS A 141 32.81 -2.58 -0.65
CA LYS A 141 34.13 -1.95 -0.33
C LYS A 141 35.21 -2.97 0.04
N THR A 142 34.81 -4.08 0.67
CA THR A 142 35.76 -5.10 1.15
C THR A 142 36.02 -6.24 0.15
N GLN A 143 35.42 -6.14 -1.05
CA GLN A 143 35.57 -7.14 -2.09
C GLN A 143 36.91 -6.98 -2.82
N GLU A 144 37.77 -8.01 -2.75
CA GLU A 144 39.03 -8.10 -3.47
C GLU A 144 39.18 -9.48 -4.13
N PRO A 145 39.64 -9.55 -5.41
CA PRO A 145 39.77 -8.42 -6.33
C PRO A 145 38.40 -7.85 -6.73
N ARG A 146 38.34 -6.57 -7.07
CA ARG A 146 37.12 -5.93 -7.55
C ARG A 146 36.74 -6.50 -8.92
N PRO A 147 35.48 -6.88 -9.14
CA PRO A 147 35.04 -7.37 -10.44
C PRO A 147 35.16 -6.26 -11.50
N LYS A 148 35.52 -6.65 -12.73
CA LYS A 148 35.56 -5.74 -13.88
C LYS A 148 34.14 -5.23 -14.19
N ARG A 149 34.01 -3.98 -14.63
CA ARG A 149 32.71 -3.36 -14.98
C ARG A 149 31.88 -4.23 -15.92
N ASN A 150 32.48 -4.82 -16.94
CA ASN A 150 31.77 -5.67 -17.91
C ASN A 150 31.22 -6.96 -17.27
N ALA A 151 31.91 -7.52 -16.27
CA ALA A 151 31.42 -8.69 -15.53
C ALA A 151 30.21 -8.31 -14.66
N ILE A 152 30.23 -7.14 -14.01
CA ILE A 152 29.09 -6.62 -13.24
C ILE A 152 27.86 -6.42 -14.15
N ILE A 153 28.04 -5.76 -15.29
CA ILE A 153 26.95 -5.52 -16.26
C ILE A 153 26.36 -6.83 -16.77
N LYS A 154 27.23 -7.80 -17.13
CA LYS A 154 26.78 -9.11 -17.60
C LYS A 154 25.98 -9.87 -16.53
N ALA A 155 26.44 -9.84 -15.28
CA ALA A 155 25.76 -10.49 -14.17
C ALA A 155 24.46 -9.76 -13.76
N ALA A 156 24.42 -8.42 -13.81
CA ALA A 156 23.27 -7.62 -13.44
C ALA A 156 22.16 -7.60 -14.51
N LYS A 157 22.49 -7.70 -15.79
CA LYS A 157 21.53 -7.58 -16.91
C LYS A 157 20.30 -8.47 -16.76
N PRO A 158 20.39 -9.80 -16.49
CA PRO A 158 19.20 -10.64 -16.35
C PRO A 158 18.35 -10.24 -15.13
N TRP A 159 18.97 -9.71 -14.05
CA TRP A 159 18.27 -9.24 -12.87
C TRP A 159 17.48 -7.98 -13.15
N VAL A 160 18.08 -7.00 -13.84
CA VAL A 160 17.39 -5.76 -14.23
C VAL A 160 16.19 -6.08 -15.12
N ILE A 161 16.35 -6.97 -16.10
CA ILE A 161 15.24 -7.40 -16.96
C ILE A 161 14.14 -8.08 -16.12
N GLY A 162 14.53 -9.03 -15.24
CA GLY A 162 13.58 -9.72 -14.35
C GLY A 162 12.82 -8.76 -13.43
N ILE A 163 13.52 -7.78 -12.83
CA ILE A 163 12.93 -6.74 -11.98
C ILE A 163 11.90 -5.92 -12.78
N ILE A 164 12.27 -5.45 -13.98
CA ILE A 164 11.38 -4.66 -14.83
C ILE A 164 10.11 -5.45 -15.17
N ILE A 165 10.27 -6.67 -15.66
CA ILE A 165 9.13 -7.53 -16.02
C ILE A 165 8.22 -7.77 -14.82
N LEU A 166 8.79 -8.12 -13.66
CA LEU A 166 8.01 -8.46 -12.46
C LEU A 166 7.28 -7.27 -11.85
N ASN A 167 7.79 -6.05 -12.04
CA ASN A 167 7.09 -4.82 -11.60
C ASN A 167 6.06 -4.34 -12.63
N ILE A 168 6.26 -4.62 -13.92
CA ILE A 168 5.26 -4.30 -14.97
C ILE A 168 4.02 -5.19 -14.82
N ILE A 169 4.16 -6.46 -14.48
CA ILE A 169 3.03 -7.39 -14.37
C ILE A 169 1.94 -6.88 -13.42
N PRO A 170 2.21 -6.56 -12.14
CA PRO A 170 1.18 -5.99 -11.28
C PRO A 170 0.67 -4.65 -11.79
N THR A 171 1.54 -3.77 -12.29
CA THR A 171 1.10 -2.49 -12.85
C THR A 171 0.10 -2.69 -13.97
N VAL A 172 0.35 -3.60 -14.92
CA VAL A 172 -0.59 -3.91 -15.99
C VAL A 172 -1.86 -4.53 -15.42
N TYR A 173 -1.74 -5.54 -14.53
CA TYR A 173 -2.88 -6.23 -13.95
C TYR A 173 -3.86 -5.28 -13.24
N PHE A 174 -3.35 -4.38 -12.40
CA PHE A 174 -4.16 -3.41 -11.66
C PHE A 174 -4.70 -2.25 -12.51
N ASN A 175 -4.18 -2.06 -13.73
CA ASN A 175 -4.66 -1.04 -14.67
C ASN A 175 -5.40 -1.63 -15.88
N LEU A 176 -5.60 -2.96 -15.92
CA LEU A 176 -6.51 -3.53 -16.91
C LEU A 176 -7.93 -3.02 -16.61
N PRO A 177 -8.70 -2.61 -17.64
CA PRO A 177 -10.09 -2.25 -17.45
C PRO A 177 -10.83 -3.45 -16.83
N SER A 178 -11.21 -3.34 -15.58
CA SER A 178 -12.04 -4.34 -14.92
C SER A 178 -13.48 -4.12 -15.34
N GLY A 179 -13.91 -4.73 -16.45
CA GLY A 179 -15.29 -4.80 -16.85
C GLY A 179 -15.90 -3.48 -17.37
N GLU A 180 -17.08 -3.58 -17.97
CA GLU A 180 -17.92 -2.45 -18.37
C GLU A 180 -18.09 -1.47 -17.20
N GLU A 181 -17.97 -0.17 -17.46
CA GLU A 181 -18.38 0.87 -16.50
C GLU A 181 -19.85 0.61 -16.16
N ARG A 182 -20.07 -0.05 -15.02
CA ARG A 182 -21.44 -0.27 -14.53
C ARG A 182 -22.03 1.10 -14.21
N ASN A 183 -23.12 1.43 -14.82
CA ASN A 183 -23.91 2.57 -14.39
C ASN A 183 -24.51 2.25 -13.01
N LEU A 184 -24.01 2.88 -11.97
CA LEU A 184 -24.45 2.71 -10.60
C LEU A 184 -25.41 3.82 -10.14
N ASP A 185 -26.01 4.57 -11.07
CA ASP A 185 -26.93 5.68 -10.76
C ASP A 185 -28.11 5.24 -9.90
N ALA A 186 -28.71 4.11 -10.25
CA ALA A 186 -29.87 3.58 -9.52
C ALA A 186 -29.49 3.19 -8.08
N LEU A 187 -28.32 2.56 -7.90
CA LEU A 187 -27.78 2.23 -6.58
C LEU A 187 -27.51 3.49 -5.76
N ALA A 188 -26.75 4.44 -6.32
CA ALA A 188 -26.35 5.66 -5.63
C ALA A 188 -27.56 6.49 -5.18
N LYS A 189 -28.57 6.62 -6.02
CA LYS A 189 -29.85 7.29 -5.69
C LYS A 189 -30.60 6.56 -4.57
N CYS A 190 -30.76 5.23 -4.70
CA CYS A 190 -31.42 4.42 -3.67
C CYS A 190 -30.71 4.53 -2.31
N MET A 191 -29.38 4.50 -2.28
CA MET A 191 -28.61 4.69 -1.06
C MET A 191 -28.89 6.04 -0.41
N THR A 192 -28.92 7.10 -1.18
CA THR A 192 -29.18 8.46 -0.69
C THR A 192 -30.62 8.62 -0.21
N GLU A 193 -31.60 8.08 -0.93
CA GLU A 193 -33.01 8.05 -0.53
C GLU A 193 -33.22 7.28 0.78
N ASN A 194 -32.43 6.21 1.00
CA ASN A 194 -32.45 5.44 2.24
C ASN A 194 -31.52 6.01 3.32
N SER A 195 -31.06 7.27 3.15
CA SER A 195 -30.26 7.99 4.13
C SER A 195 -28.93 7.29 4.47
N VAL A 196 -28.30 6.65 3.50
CA VAL A 196 -26.92 6.15 3.62
C VAL A 196 -25.95 7.26 3.30
N ASN A 197 -25.10 7.61 4.26
CA ASN A 197 -24.06 8.61 4.14
C ASN A 197 -22.68 7.97 4.10
N MET A 198 -21.80 8.48 3.22
CA MET A 198 -20.40 8.11 3.15
C MET A 198 -19.54 9.13 3.85
N TYR A 199 -19.02 8.80 5.02
CA TYR A 199 -18.03 9.62 5.71
C TYR A 199 -16.66 9.37 5.12
N SER A 200 -16.06 10.41 4.54
CA SER A 200 -14.85 10.30 3.72
C SER A 200 -13.78 11.31 4.13
N SER A 201 -12.61 11.19 3.53
CA SER A 201 -11.55 12.18 3.58
C SER A 201 -10.90 12.30 2.21
N PHE A 202 -10.63 13.52 1.76
CA PHE A 202 -9.92 13.76 0.49
C PHE A 202 -8.51 13.16 0.47
N ARG A 203 -7.91 12.86 1.63
CA ARG A 203 -6.60 12.19 1.76
C ARG A 203 -6.69 10.67 1.77
N CYS A 204 -7.89 10.11 1.79
CA CYS A 204 -8.12 8.68 1.88
C CYS A 204 -8.08 8.02 0.49
N GLY A 205 -7.10 7.16 0.23
CA GLY A 205 -6.97 6.43 -1.03
C GLY A 205 -8.12 5.45 -1.28
N VAL A 206 -8.63 4.80 -0.21
CA VAL A 206 -9.80 3.90 -0.32
C VAL A 206 -11.05 4.69 -0.72
N CYS A 207 -11.21 5.92 -0.23
CA CYS A 207 -12.31 6.79 -0.66
C CYS A 207 -12.19 7.15 -2.14
N ALA A 208 -10.96 7.40 -2.62
CA ALA A 208 -10.72 7.63 -4.05
C ALA A 208 -11.09 6.39 -4.90
N LYS A 209 -10.82 5.16 -4.42
CA LYS A 209 -11.24 3.92 -5.09
C LYS A 209 -12.76 3.77 -5.13
N VAL A 210 -13.45 4.10 -4.04
CA VAL A 210 -14.92 4.12 -4.02
C VAL A 210 -15.46 5.12 -5.05
N LYS A 211 -14.89 6.33 -5.11
CA LYS A 211 -15.28 7.34 -6.12
C LYS A 211 -15.05 6.83 -7.55
N ALA A 212 -13.92 6.18 -7.79
CA ALA A 212 -13.62 5.58 -9.10
C ALA A 212 -14.58 4.43 -9.46
N MET A 213 -14.97 3.60 -8.46
CA MET A 213 -15.93 2.52 -8.67
C MET A 213 -17.33 3.04 -9.08
N PHE A 214 -17.79 4.13 -8.46
CA PHE A 214 -19.05 4.77 -8.83
C PHE A 214 -18.93 5.63 -10.09
N GLY A 215 -17.72 6.08 -10.46
CA GLY A 215 -17.52 6.96 -11.61
C GLY A 215 -18.44 8.18 -11.57
N ASN A 216 -19.17 8.42 -12.68
CA ASN A 216 -20.13 9.52 -12.78
C ASN A 216 -21.32 9.39 -11.81
N SER A 217 -21.64 8.17 -11.39
CA SER A 217 -22.75 7.90 -10.45
C SER A 217 -22.45 8.40 -9.04
N PHE A 218 -21.18 8.70 -8.72
CA PHE A 218 -20.78 9.23 -7.41
C PHE A 218 -21.45 10.57 -7.06
N GLN A 219 -21.85 11.35 -8.05
CA GLN A 219 -22.57 12.60 -7.84
C GLN A 219 -23.89 12.44 -7.06
N TYR A 220 -24.46 11.24 -7.04
CA TYR A 220 -25.67 10.91 -6.29
C TYR A 220 -25.40 10.29 -4.92
N VAL A 221 -24.14 10.04 -4.55
CA VAL A 221 -23.76 9.55 -3.23
C VAL A 221 -23.66 10.73 -2.26
N ASN A 222 -24.30 10.62 -1.10
CA ASN A 222 -24.19 11.63 -0.06
C ASN A 222 -22.86 11.48 0.67
N GLU A 223 -21.86 12.27 0.24
CA GLU A 223 -20.51 12.29 0.79
C GLU A 223 -20.37 13.37 1.87
N ILE A 224 -19.81 13.00 3.03
CA ILE A 224 -19.47 13.88 4.14
C ILE A 224 -17.98 13.91 4.29
N GLU A 225 -17.37 15.06 4.02
CA GLU A 225 -15.91 15.28 4.15
C GLU A 225 -15.54 15.51 5.62
N CYS A 226 -14.74 14.61 6.18
CA CYS A 226 -14.33 14.66 7.59
C CYS A 226 -13.05 15.48 7.82
N HIS A 227 -12.20 15.63 6.81
CA HIS A 227 -10.93 16.31 6.97
C HIS A 227 -11.11 17.84 6.94
N PRO A 228 -10.60 18.60 7.94
CA PRO A 228 -10.84 20.05 8.05
C PRO A 228 -10.29 20.87 6.87
N GLN A 229 -9.36 20.33 6.09
CA GLN A 229 -8.81 20.97 4.89
C GLN A 229 -9.50 20.49 3.59
N GLY A 230 -10.50 19.65 3.70
CA GLY A 230 -11.29 19.17 2.56
C GLY A 230 -12.25 20.24 2.02
N LYS A 231 -12.95 19.91 0.96
CA LYS A 231 -13.97 20.79 0.38
C LYS A 231 -15.26 20.66 1.17
N ASN A 232 -15.79 21.78 1.71
CA ASN A 232 -16.99 21.80 2.55
C ASN A 232 -16.94 20.79 3.72
N PRO A 233 -15.96 20.88 4.61
CA PRO A 233 -15.77 19.87 5.65
C PRO A 233 -16.87 19.93 6.71
N GLU A 234 -17.37 18.76 7.10
CA GLU A 234 -18.31 18.56 8.21
C GLU A 234 -17.61 17.86 9.41
N THR A 235 -16.43 18.34 9.80
CA THR A 235 -15.58 17.70 10.81
C THR A 235 -16.31 17.48 12.13
N GLU A 236 -17.14 18.43 12.59
CA GLU A 236 -17.91 18.31 13.84
C GLU A 236 -18.92 17.15 13.76
N ARG A 237 -19.57 16.95 12.60
CA ARG A 237 -20.48 15.84 12.35
C ARG A 237 -19.75 14.50 12.41
N CYS A 238 -18.55 14.44 11.82
CA CYS A 238 -17.72 13.23 11.86
C CYS A 238 -17.28 12.89 13.28
N LEU A 239 -16.88 13.89 14.09
CA LEU A 239 -16.55 13.70 15.50
C LEU A 239 -17.76 13.21 16.30
N LYS A 240 -18.94 13.81 16.10
CA LYS A 240 -20.19 13.39 16.76
C LYS A 240 -20.57 11.95 16.43
N MET A 241 -20.31 11.51 15.18
CA MET A 241 -20.59 10.15 14.72
C MET A 241 -19.42 9.18 15.04
N ASP A 242 -18.43 9.58 15.81
CA ASP A 242 -17.24 8.78 16.18
C ASP A 242 -16.57 8.11 14.96
N ILE A 243 -16.36 8.89 13.89
CA ILE A 243 -15.70 8.39 12.67
C ILE A 243 -14.20 8.26 12.94
N LYS A 244 -13.72 7.03 13.09
CA LYS A 244 -12.29 6.71 13.32
C LYS A 244 -11.55 6.38 12.04
N LYS A 245 -12.27 5.98 10.98
CA LYS A 245 -11.71 5.54 9.70
C LYS A 245 -12.58 6.00 8.55
N THR A 246 -11.96 6.19 7.39
CA THR A 246 -12.65 6.52 6.14
C THR A 246 -12.29 5.51 5.03
N PRO A 247 -13.21 5.14 4.16
CA PRO A 247 -14.62 5.49 4.21
C PRO A 247 -15.38 4.73 5.31
N THR A 248 -16.35 5.39 5.94
CA THR A 248 -17.35 4.75 6.80
C THR A 248 -18.74 5.07 6.21
N TRP A 249 -19.52 4.05 6.00
CA TRP A 249 -20.88 4.13 5.53
C TRP A 249 -21.83 4.03 6.71
N ILE A 250 -22.72 5.00 6.87
CA ILE A 250 -23.70 5.00 7.95
C ILE A 250 -25.08 5.16 7.35
N LEU A 251 -25.98 4.26 7.72
CA LEU A 251 -27.41 4.43 7.52
C LEU A 251 -27.95 5.20 8.72
N GLU A 252 -28.45 6.40 8.46
CA GLU A 252 -28.97 7.31 9.46
C GLU A 252 -30.50 7.44 9.35
N LYS A 253 -31.18 7.49 10.47
CA LYS A 253 -32.60 7.84 10.52
C LYS A 253 -32.80 8.91 11.57
N ASP A 254 -33.36 10.04 11.18
CA ASP A 254 -33.58 11.20 12.05
C ASP A 254 -32.30 11.68 12.78
N GLY A 255 -31.14 11.57 12.10
CA GLY A 255 -29.84 11.94 12.63
C GLY A 255 -29.24 10.94 13.63
N VAL A 256 -29.85 9.75 13.74
CA VAL A 256 -29.37 8.66 14.59
C VAL A 256 -28.81 7.54 13.72
N GLU A 257 -27.64 7.05 14.08
CA GLU A 257 -27.03 5.89 13.41
C GLU A 257 -27.84 4.62 13.68
N ILE A 258 -28.19 3.90 12.62
CA ILE A 258 -28.88 2.61 12.70
C ILE A 258 -27.88 1.46 12.53
N LYS A 259 -26.97 1.59 11.54
CA LYS A 259 -25.92 0.61 11.27
C LYS A 259 -24.78 1.26 10.48
N ARG A 260 -23.58 0.67 10.56
CA ARG A 260 -22.40 1.13 9.81
C ARG A 260 -21.65 0.01 9.14
N LEU A 261 -20.95 0.36 8.06
CA LEU A 261 -19.89 -0.44 7.43
C LEU A 261 -18.62 0.41 7.32
N VAL A 262 -17.47 -0.20 7.51
CA VAL A 262 -16.17 0.50 7.44
C VAL A 262 -15.35 -0.05 6.27
N GLY A 263 -14.67 0.85 5.56
CA GLY A 263 -13.77 0.50 4.47
C GLY A 263 -14.46 0.38 3.11
N PHE A 264 -13.74 -0.17 2.14
CA PHE A 264 -14.24 -0.43 0.80
C PHE A 264 -15.36 -1.47 0.84
N GLN A 265 -16.45 -1.19 0.15
CA GLN A 265 -17.57 -2.10 0.00
C GLN A 265 -17.88 -2.30 -1.47
N SER A 266 -18.29 -3.52 -1.85
CA SER A 266 -18.76 -3.78 -3.21
C SER A 266 -20.15 -3.14 -3.44
N PRO A 267 -20.55 -2.90 -4.69
CA PRO A 267 -21.91 -2.41 -5.00
C PRO A 267 -23.00 -3.31 -4.43
N GLU A 268 -22.79 -4.63 -4.45
CA GLU A 268 -23.71 -5.62 -3.92
C GLU A 268 -23.87 -5.49 -2.39
N ALA A 269 -22.74 -5.34 -1.67
CA ALA A 269 -22.75 -5.14 -0.23
C ALA A 269 -23.41 -3.81 0.17
N LEU A 270 -23.21 -2.75 -0.61
CA LEU A 270 -23.85 -1.45 -0.39
C LEU A 270 -25.35 -1.50 -0.67
N ALA A 271 -25.79 -2.24 -1.70
CA ALA A 271 -27.21 -2.44 -1.99
C ALA A 271 -27.91 -3.17 -0.84
N GLU A 272 -27.33 -4.25 -0.34
CA GLU A 272 -27.84 -4.98 0.82
C GLU A 272 -27.86 -4.11 2.09
N PHE A 273 -26.77 -3.40 2.35
CA PHE A 273 -26.66 -2.49 3.49
C PHE A 273 -27.71 -1.39 3.47
N ALA A 274 -27.96 -0.80 2.30
CA ALA A 274 -28.97 0.25 2.13
C ALA A 274 -30.40 -0.29 2.08
N GLY A 275 -30.61 -1.59 1.94
CA GLY A 275 -31.92 -2.19 1.70
C GLY A 275 -32.47 -1.90 0.30
N CYS A 276 -31.57 -1.70 -0.68
CA CYS A 276 -31.93 -1.49 -2.07
C CYS A 276 -32.26 -2.81 -2.77
N PRO A 277 -33.27 -2.85 -3.68
CA PRO A 277 -33.55 -4.04 -4.45
C PRO A 277 -32.38 -4.42 -5.37
N GLN A 278 -32.18 -5.71 -5.62
CA GLN A 278 -31.08 -6.20 -6.47
C GLN A 278 -31.15 -5.69 -7.92
N GLU A 279 -32.33 -5.28 -8.36
CA GLU A 279 -32.55 -4.73 -9.72
C GLU A 279 -31.75 -3.43 -9.97
N VAL A 280 -31.41 -2.67 -8.91
CA VAL A 280 -30.60 -1.45 -9.06
C VAL A 280 -29.16 -1.73 -9.56
N LEU A 281 -28.71 -2.99 -9.48
CA LEU A 281 -27.40 -3.44 -9.96
C LEU A 281 -27.44 -3.96 -11.40
N GLN A 282 -28.63 -4.22 -11.95
CA GLN A 282 -28.83 -4.83 -13.28
C GLN A 282 -29.18 -3.81 -14.36
N ASN A 283 -29.61 -2.61 -13.97
CA ASN A 283 -30.13 -1.57 -14.87
C ASN A 283 -29.05 -0.52 -15.25
N GLY A 284 -27.77 -0.92 -15.25
CA GLY A 284 -26.63 -0.08 -15.62
C GLY A 284 -25.97 -0.49 -16.92
#